data_3e12e5c085dcf5533f5af13f578382d1
#
_entry.id   3e12e5c085dcf5533f5af13f578382d1
#
_cell.length_a   1.000
_cell.length_b   1.000
_cell.length_c   1.000
_cell.angle_alpha   90.00
_cell.angle_beta   90.00
_cell.angle_gamma   90.00
#
_symmetry.space_group_name_H-M   'P 1'
#
loop_
_entity.id
_entity.type
_entity.pdbx_description
1 polymer ?
#
loop_
_entity_poly.entity_id
_entity_poly.type
_entity_poly.pdbx_seq_one_letter_code
_entity_poly.pdbx_strand_id
1 'polypeptide(L)'
;KERIESINIRDNGLEELTKLQNELVTAAISIEKEMNTVTSKLETGKTKVQELEEKITTLEEELNKTKIENMKDPLTGLLTRKSFTDEVVRIESSYVRINTQYAVVFFDLDHFKKINDTYGHECGDVVLSTFGKILNKSIRDHDIVGRYGGEEFVAIIHFNLNRELLQFLKRIKTIVTENSFLYKGQKIKVTFSAGVALRGSYDSYENTLQKADMLLYQAKENGRNKITLENGMEI
;
A
#
# COMPACT_ATOMS: atom_id res chain seq x y z
N LYS A 1 63.74 78.28 -9.72
CA LYS A 1 63.68 76.88 -10.17
C LYS A 1 62.89 76.01 -9.19
N GLU A 2 63.15 76.03 -7.89
CA GLU A 2 62.51 75.23 -6.86
C GLU A 2 60.96 75.39 -6.75
N ARG A 3 60.46 76.61 -7.02
CA ARG A 3 59.03 76.91 -6.98
C ARG A 3 58.22 76.28 -8.14
N ILE A 4 58.85 76.10 -9.29
CA ILE A 4 58.23 75.50 -10.49
C ILE A 4 58.20 73.97 -10.36
N GLU A 5 59.25 73.37 -9.78
CA GLU A 5 59.27 71.92 -9.51
C GLU A 5 58.23 71.51 -8.45
N SER A 6 58.00 72.31 -7.40
CA SER A 6 56.99 72.03 -6.37
C SER A 6 55.53 72.16 -6.87
N ILE A 7 55.28 73.01 -7.88
CA ILE A 7 53.96 73.09 -8.55
C ILE A 7 53.73 71.93 -9.46
N ASN A 8 54.72 71.46 -10.21
CA ASN A 8 54.60 70.25 -11.06
C ASN A 8 54.37 68.98 -10.26
N ILE A 9 55.00 68.83 -9.10
CA ILE A 9 54.77 67.65 -8.21
C ILE A 9 53.35 67.69 -7.61
N ARG A 10 52.77 68.85 -7.29
CA ARG A 10 51.39 69.00 -6.80
C ARG A 10 50.35 68.68 -7.89
N ASP A 11 50.55 69.13 -9.10
CA ASP A 11 49.65 68.93 -10.22
C ASP A 11 49.63 67.45 -10.63
N ASN A 12 50.79 66.78 -10.71
CA ASN A 12 50.86 65.34 -10.95
C ASN A 12 50.17 64.50 -9.84
N GLY A 13 50.32 64.90 -8.57
CA GLY A 13 49.67 64.26 -7.46
C GLY A 13 48.13 64.39 -7.47
N LEU A 14 47.68 65.62 -7.98
CA LEU A 14 46.21 65.82 -8.10
C LEU A 14 45.60 65.00 -9.24
N GLU A 15 46.29 64.87 -10.36
CA GLU A 15 45.88 64.00 -11.48
C GLU A 15 45.80 62.48 -11.08
N GLU A 16 46.82 62.00 -10.36
CA GLU A 16 46.81 60.62 -9.85
C GLU A 16 45.65 60.35 -8.85
N LEU A 17 45.40 61.28 -7.93
CA LEU A 17 44.27 61.20 -7.01
C LEU A 17 42.95 61.21 -7.76
N THR A 18 42.78 62.07 -8.77
CA THR A 18 41.54 62.08 -9.58
C THR A 18 41.37 60.83 -10.39
N LYS A 19 42.42 60.21 -10.89
CA LYS A 19 42.39 58.90 -11.57
C LYS A 19 41.99 57.78 -10.65
N LEU A 20 42.60 57.72 -9.45
CA LEU A 20 42.23 56.74 -8.43
C LEU A 20 40.79 56.90 -7.96
N GLN A 21 40.29 58.14 -7.82
CA GLN A 21 38.91 58.40 -7.46
C GLN A 21 37.93 57.89 -8.55
N ASN A 22 38.23 58.11 -9.82
CA ASN A 22 37.43 57.64 -10.94
C ASN A 22 37.46 56.09 -11.05
N GLU A 23 38.59 55.44 -10.80
CA GLU A 23 38.70 53.98 -10.76
C GLU A 23 37.90 53.44 -9.62
N LEU A 24 37.92 54.04 -8.43
CA LEU A 24 37.08 53.60 -7.27
C LEU A 24 35.57 53.73 -7.55
N VAL A 25 35.15 54.85 -8.15
CA VAL A 25 33.78 55.10 -8.53
C VAL A 25 33.31 54.05 -9.56
N THR A 26 34.13 53.75 -10.54
CA THR A 26 33.84 52.75 -11.58
C THR A 26 33.73 51.34 -10.96
N ALA A 27 34.64 50.97 -10.06
CA ALA A 27 34.59 49.72 -9.33
C ALA A 27 33.34 49.59 -8.44
N ALA A 28 32.99 50.71 -7.74
CA ALA A 28 31.77 50.74 -6.91
C ALA A 28 30.49 50.50 -7.73
N ILE A 29 30.37 51.16 -8.88
CA ILE A 29 29.23 50.97 -9.81
C ILE A 29 29.18 49.52 -10.34
N SER A 30 30.32 48.92 -10.66
CA SER A 30 30.38 47.53 -11.11
C SER A 30 29.92 46.54 -10.02
N ILE A 31 30.39 46.73 -8.79
CA ILE A 31 30.01 45.94 -7.63
C ILE A 31 28.50 46.07 -7.35
N GLU A 32 27.94 47.27 -7.40
CA GLU A 32 26.52 47.51 -7.22
C GLU A 32 25.68 46.77 -8.29
N LYS A 33 26.11 46.81 -9.55
CA LYS A 33 25.44 46.10 -10.64
C LYS A 33 25.48 44.54 -10.45
N GLU A 34 26.66 44.05 -10.05
CA GLU A 34 26.79 42.61 -9.75
C GLU A 34 25.92 42.19 -8.56
N MET A 35 25.90 42.98 -7.49
CA MET A 35 25.11 42.75 -6.30
C MET A 35 23.60 42.70 -6.61
N ASN A 36 23.11 43.65 -7.41
CA ASN A 36 21.71 43.64 -7.88
C ASN A 36 21.40 42.40 -8.72
N THR A 37 22.31 41.91 -9.55
CA THR A 37 22.16 40.70 -10.35
C THR A 37 22.10 39.46 -9.46
N VAL A 38 22.94 39.36 -8.44
CA VAL A 38 22.95 38.25 -7.47
C VAL A 38 21.66 38.25 -6.64
N THR A 39 21.24 39.44 -6.17
CA THR A 39 19.97 39.55 -5.40
C THR A 39 18.77 39.08 -6.21
N SER A 40 18.67 39.53 -7.47
CA SER A 40 17.58 39.08 -8.37
C SER A 40 17.61 37.57 -8.61
N LYS A 41 18.80 36.98 -8.79
CA LYS A 41 18.94 35.52 -8.93
C LYS A 41 18.53 34.76 -7.64
N LEU A 42 18.87 35.31 -6.48
CA LEU A 42 18.49 34.74 -5.18
C LEU A 42 16.98 34.77 -4.98
N GLU A 43 16.31 35.88 -5.31
CA GLU A 43 14.84 35.97 -5.25
C GLU A 43 14.16 34.97 -6.19
N THR A 44 14.62 34.88 -7.44
CA THR A 44 14.13 33.91 -8.41
C THR A 44 14.35 32.45 -7.91
N GLY A 45 15.52 32.18 -7.33
CA GLY A 45 15.85 30.90 -6.74
C GLY A 45 14.92 30.56 -5.57
N LYS A 46 14.65 31.50 -4.68
CA LYS A 46 13.73 31.34 -3.54
C LYS A 46 12.32 31.04 -4.00
N THR A 47 11.80 31.76 -4.98
CA THR A 47 10.47 31.49 -5.56
C THR A 47 10.40 30.09 -6.16
N LYS A 48 11.48 29.69 -6.87
CA LYS A 48 11.53 28.35 -7.48
C LYS A 48 11.56 27.22 -6.44
N VAL A 49 12.25 27.41 -5.32
CA VAL A 49 12.24 26.45 -4.21
C VAL A 49 10.83 26.32 -3.64
N GLN A 50 10.13 27.43 -3.40
CA GLN A 50 8.75 27.39 -2.89
C GLN A 50 7.80 26.66 -3.85
N GLU A 51 7.87 26.94 -5.15
CA GLU A 51 7.07 26.21 -6.16
C GLU A 51 7.34 24.69 -6.14
N LEU A 52 8.60 24.31 -5.96
CA LEU A 52 9.00 22.90 -5.90
C LEU A 52 8.50 22.22 -4.62
N GLU A 53 8.57 22.89 -3.49
CA GLU A 53 8.05 22.39 -2.21
C GLU A 53 6.54 22.15 -2.27
N GLU A 54 5.78 23.12 -2.82
CA GLU A 54 4.33 22.94 -3.03
C GLU A 54 4.03 21.77 -3.96
N LYS A 55 4.80 21.61 -5.03
CA LYS A 55 4.63 20.50 -5.97
C LYS A 55 4.95 19.14 -5.35
N ILE A 56 5.98 19.06 -4.51
CA ILE A 56 6.32 17.84 -3.76
C ILE A 56 5.15 17.46 -2.85
N THR A 57 4.62 18.41 -2.07
CA THR A 57 3.48 18.16 -1.18
C THR A 57 2.27 17.62 -1.94
N THR A 58 1.93 18.25 -3.07
CA THR A 58 0.81 17.80 -3.92
C THR A 58 1.03 16.39 -4.46
N LEU A 59 2.23 16.09 -4.95
CA LEU A 59 2.57 14.77 -5.48
C LEU A 59 2.57 13.69 -4.38
N GLU A 60 2.98 14.02 -3.16
CA GLU A 60 2.92 13.10 -2.01
C GLU A 60 1.49 12.79 -1.62
N GLU A 61 0.59 13.78 -1.64
CA GLU A 61 -0.84 13.58 -1.39
C GLU A 61 -1.48 12.70 -2.47
N GLU A 62 -1.23 12.96 -3.75
CA GLU A 62 -1.71 12.14 -4.87
C GLU A 62 -1.16 10.70 -4.80
N LEU A 63 0.11 10.54 -4.47
CA LEU A 63 0.72 9.22 -4.29
C LEU A 63 0.07 8.44 -3.15
N ASN A 64 -0.18 9.09 -2.02
CA ASN A 64 -0.83 8.46 -0.87
C ASN A 64 -2.27 8.07 -1.21
N LYS A 65 -3.02 8.94 -1.89
CA LYS A 65 -4.37 8.63 -2.36
C LYS A 65 -4.38 7.41 -3.29
N THR A 66 -3.49 7.41 -4.29
CA THR A 66 -3.37 6.30 -5.24
C THR A 66 -2.94 5.00 -4.55
N LYS A 67 -2.05 5.07 -3.55
CA LYS A 67 -1.68 3.89 -2.74
C LYS A 67 -2.88 3.34 -1.98
N ILE A 68 -3.68 4.18 -1.33
CA ILE A 68 -4.87 3.77 -0.58
C ILE A 68 -5.92 3.14 -1.52
N GLU A 69 -6.15 3.73 -2.68
CA GLU A 69 -7.07 3.20 -3.70
C GLU A 69 -6.61 1.84 -4.23
N ASN A 70 -5.31 1.64 -4.41
CA ASN A 70 -4.72 0.38 -4.87
C ASN A 70 -4.57 -0.70 -3.78
N MET A 71 -4.86 -0.39 -2.51
CA MET A 71 -4.81 -1.38 -1.43
C MET A 71 -5.95 -2.39 -1.50
N LYS A 72 -7.06 -2.04 -2.10
CA LYS A 72 -8.26 -2.88 -2.17
C LYS A 72 -8.54 -3.35 -3.59
N ASP A 73 -8.96 -4.60 -3.71
CA ASP A 73 -9.49 -5.14 -4.95
C ASP A 73 -10.82 -4.44 -5.29
N PRO A 74 -10.95 -3.84 -6.48
CA PRO A 74 -12.11 -3.00 -6.82
C PRO A 74 -13.42 -3.80 -6.90
N LEU A 75 -13.36 -5.10 -7.16
CA LEU A 75 -14.55 -5.95 -7.28
C LEU A 75 -15.08 -6.39 -5.91
N THR A 76 -14.18 -6.80 -5.02
CA THR A 76 -14.55 -7.42 -3.74
C THR A 76 -14.45 -6.48 -2.55
N GLY A 77 -13.70 -5.39 -2.66
CA GLY A 77 -13.41 -4.44 -1.59
C GLY A 77 -12.43 -4.97 -0.52
N LEU A 78 -11.90 -6.18 -0.70
CA LEU A 78 -10.90 -6.80 0.16
C LEU A 78 -9.50 -6.30 -0.18
N LEU A 79 -8.50 -6.63 0.65
CA LEU A 79 -7.10 -6.33 0.33
C LEU A 79 -6.71 -7.03 -0.99
N THR A 80 -5.94 -6.33 -1.82
CA THR A 80 -5.25 -6.99 -2.94
C THR A 80 -4.19 -7.94 -2.39
N ARG A 81 -3.74 -8.92 -3.18
CA ARG A 81 -2.66 -9.85 -2.81
C ARG A 81 -1.42 -9.10 -2.28
N LYS A 82 -1.03 -8.01 -2.95
CA LYS A 82 0.10 -7.19 -2.54
C LYS A 82 -0.12 -6.57 -1.16
N SER A 83 -1.23 -5.89 -0.96
CA SER A 83 -1.54 -5.22 0.30
C SER A 83 -1.73 -6.20 1.45
N PHE A 84 -2.31 -7.37 1.16
CA PHE A 84 -2.40 -8.45 2.13
C PHE A 84 -1.01 -8.92 2.58
N THR A 85 -0.07 -9.12 1.63
CA THR A 85 1.31 -9.50 1.95
C THR A 85 2.04 -8.41 2.75
N ASP A 86 1.82 -7.14 2.44
CA ASP A 86 2.40 -6.02 3.19
C ASP A 86 1.90 -5.99 4.66
N GLU A 87 0.61 -6.29 4.90
CA GLU A 87 0.04 -6.42 6.25
C GLU A 87 0.55 -7.66 7.00
N VAL A 88 0.80 -8.77 6.31
CA VAL A 88 1.41 -9.98 6.90
C VAL A 88 2.73 -9.67 7.59
N VAL A 89 3.58 -8.83 7.00
CA VAL A 89 4.87 -8.44 7.59
C VAL A 89 4.68 -7.79 8.96
N ARG A 90 3.63 -6.98 9.13
CA ARG A 90 3.29 -6.35 10.43
C ARG A 90 2.76 -7.36 11.43
N ILE A 91 1.92 -8.30 10.99
CA ILE A 91 1.38 -9.37 11.83
C ILE A 91 2.49 -10.31 12.30
N GLU A 92 3.42 -10.70 11.42
CA GLU A 92 4.59 -11.51 11.77
C GLU A 92 5.48 -10.82 12.79
N SER A 93 5.70 -9.52 12.65
CA SER A 93 6.45 -8.74 13.64
C SER A 93 5.77 -8.74 15.02
N SER A 94 4.44 -8.70 15.07
CA SER A 94 3.67 -8.82 16.32
C SER A 94 3.70 -10.25 16.87
N TYR A 95 3.58 -11.27 16.01
CA TYR A 95 3.68 -12.68 16.40
C TYR A 95 5.02 -12.96 17.11
N VAL A 96 6.14 -12.54 16.52
CA VAL A 96 7.48 -12.73 17.11
C VAL A 96 7.63 -11.99 18.44
N ARG A 97 7.06 -10.80 18.57
CA ARG A 97 7.23 -9.94 19.75
C ARG A 97 6.37 -10.33 20.94
N ILE A 98 5.10 -10.66 20.72
CA ILE A 98 4.10 -10.89 21.79
C ILE A 98 3.33 -12.21 21.64
N ASN A 99 3.78 -13.08 20.74
CA ASN A 99 3.21 -14.42 20.51
C ASN A 99 1.69 -14.42 20.25
N THR A 100 1.20 -13.47 19.45
CA THR A 100 -0.21 -13.36 19.10
C THR A 100 -0.59 -14.49 18.13
N GLN A 101 -1.31 -15.50 18.62
CA GLN A 101 -1.67 -16.67 17.81
C GLN A 101 -2.63 -16.30 16.67
N TYR A 102 -2.36 -16.84 15.49
CA TYR A 102 -3.26 -16.72 14.36
C TYR A 102 -3.27 -17.97 13.46
N ALA A 103 -4.33 -18.09 12.67
CA ALA A 103 -4.48 -19.09 11.64
C ALA A 103 -4.48 -18.43 10.26
N VAL A 104 -3.89 -19.09 9.28
CA VAL A 104 -4.05 -18.78 7.86
C VAL A 104 -5.18 -19.66 7.32
N VAL A 105 -6.16 -19.03 6.68
CA VAL A 105 -7.28 -19.71 6.02
C VAL A 105 -7.22 -19.39 4.54
N PHE A 106 -7.04 -20.42 3.72
CA PHE A 106 -7.04 -20.30 2.25
C PHE A 106 -8.40 -20.81 1.73
N PHE A 107 -9.12 -19.95 1.03
CA PHE A 107 -10.45 -20.23 0.48
C PHE A 107 -10.41 -20.26 -1.04
N ASP A 108 -11.28 -21.08 -1.63
CA ASP A 108 -11.51 -21.13 -3.07
C ASP A 108 -12.99 -21.45 -3.35
N LEU A 109 -13.61 -20.73 -4.28
CA LEU A 109 -14.99 -20.94 -4.68
C LEU A 109 -15.12 -22.20 -5.54
N ASP A 110 -15.89 -23.15 -5.07
CA ASP A 110 -16.08 -24.43 -5.77
C ASP A 110 -16.77 -24.23 -7.11
N HIS A 111 -16.19 -24.83 -8.15
CA HIS A 111 -16.76 -24.84 -9.49
C HIS A 111 -17.02 -23.44 -10.09
N PHE A 112 -16.24 -22.42 -9.69
CA PHE A 112 -16.44 -21.03 -10.14
C PHE A 112 -16.42 -20.88 -11.65
N LYS A 113 -15.54 -21.61 -12.35
CA LYS A 113 -15.53 -21.65 -13.81
C LYS A 113 -16.89 -22.10 -14.37
N LYS A 114 -17.52 -23.13 -13.79
CA LYS A 114 -18.84 -23.59 -14.23
C LYS A 114 -19.94 -22.54 -14.02
N ILE A 115 -19.81 -21.71 -12.97
CA ILE A 115 -20.74 -20.57 -12.76
C ILE A 115 -20.59 -19.58 -13.91
N ASN A 116 -19.35 -19.19 -14.25
CA ASN A 116 -19.07 -18.29 -15.37
C ASN A 116 -19.57 -18.86 -16.70
N ASP A 117 -19.28 -20.13 -16.97
CA ASP A 117 -19.68 -20.79 -18.23
C ASP A 117 -21.22 -20.90 -18.36
N THR A 118 -21.95 -21.01 -17.23
CA THR A 118 -23.41 -21.18 -17.22
C THR A 118 -24.17 -19.86 -17.19
N TYR A 119 -23.70 -18.88 -16.42
CA TYR A 119 -24.44 -17.64 -16.14
C TYR A 119 -23.74 -16.38 -16.64
N GLY A 120 -22.55 -16.51 -17.21
CA GLY A 120 -21.71 -15.41 -17.70
C GLY A 120 -20.82 -14.78 -16.63
N HIS A 121 -19.79 -14.06 -17.06
CA HIS A 121 -18.80 -13.42 -16.18
C HIS A 121 -19.41 -12.39 -15.22
N GLU A 122 -20.46 -11.66 -15.64
CA GLU A 122 -21.17 -10.74 -14.75
C GLU A 122 -21.74 -11.44 -13.49
N CYS A 123 -22.25 -12.67 -13.66
CA CYS A 123 -22.71 -13.48 -12.54
C CYS A 123 -21.54 -13.88 -11.63
N GLY A 124 -20.41 -14.28 -12.22
CA GLY A 124 -19.19 -14.57 -11.47
C GLY A 124 -18.72 -13.37 -10.64
N ASP A 125 -18.74 -12.18 -11.21
CA ASP A 125 -18.38 -10.94 -10.51
C ASP A 125 -19.31 -10.66 -9.32
N VAL A 126 -20.62 -10.89 -9.47
CA VAL A 126 -21.57 -10.77 -8.36
C VAL A 126 -21.29 -11.82 -7.26
N VAL A 127 -20.93 -13.05 -7.64
CA VAL A 127 -20.54 -14.09 -6.69
C VAL A 127 -19.27 -13.70 -5.94
N LEU A 128 -18.22 -13.27 -6.62
CA LEU A 128 -16.96 -12.83 -6.01
C LEU A 128 -17.17 -11.64 -5.07
N SER A 129 -17.90 -10.62 -5.51
CA SER A 129 -18.22 -9.45 -4.69
C SER A 129 -19.03 -9.82 -3.43
N THR A 130 -20.03 -10.72 -3.59
CA THR A 130 -20.85 -11.16 -2.47
C THR A 130 -20.04 -11.98 -1.47
N PHE A 131 -19.21 -12.92 -1.95
CA PHE A 131 -18.33 -13.70 -1.08
C PHE A 131 -17.31 -12.79 -0.34
N GLY A 132 -16.71 -11.84 -1.04
CA GLY A 132 -15.84 -10.83 -0.43
C GLY A 132 -16.55 -10.03 0.68
N LYS A 133 -17.79 -9.60 0.47
CA LYS A 133 -18.60 -8.92 1.49
C LYS A 133 -18.90 -9.81 2.69
N ILE A 134 -19.17 -11.11 2.47
CA ILE A 134 -19.39 -12.07 3.55
C ILE A 134 -18.12 -12.20 4.39
N LEU A 135 -16.98 -12.41 3.77
CA LEU A 135 -15.70 -12.52 4.46
C LEU A 135 -15.40 -11.26 5.27
N ASN A 136 -15.49 -10.08 4.62
CA ASN A 136 -15.19 -8.78 5.27
C ASN A 136 -16.08 -8.51 6.49
N LYS A 137 -17.38 -8.85 6.43
CA LYS A 137 -18.30 -8.69 7.56
C LYS A 137 -18.12 -9.71 8.66
N SER A 138 -17.38 -10.79 8.40
CA SER A 138 -17.18 -11.89 9.34
C SER A 138 -15.89 -11.79 10.12
N ILE A 139 -14.94 -10.98 9.70
CA ILE A 139 -13.66 -10.73 10.38
C ILE A 139 -13.79 -9.62 11.43
N ARG A 140 -12.86 -9.60 12.39
CA ARG A 140 -12.70 -8.56 13.42
C ARG A 140 -11.69 -7.52 12.96
N ASP A 141 -11.58 -6.38 13.66
CA ASP A 141 -10.70 -5.26 13.28
C ASP A 141 -9.20 -5.63 13.14
N HIS A 142 -8.75 -6.63 13.89
CA HIS A 142 -7.37 -7.09 13.86
C HIS A 142 -7.13 -8.29 12.92
N ASP A 143 -8.19 -8.85 12.34
CA ASP A 143 -8.09 -9.86 11.30
C ASP A 143 -7.93 -9.20 9.93
N ILE A 144 -7.32 -9.90 8.99
CA ILE A 144 -7.21 -9.43 7.62
C ILE A 144 -7.73 -10.46 6.63
N VAL A 145 -8.28 -9.98 5.54
CA VAL A 145 -8.70 -10.82 4.41
C VAL A 145 -8.37 -10.14 3.09
N GLY A 146 -7.88 -10.93 2.14
CA GLY A 146 -7.51 -10.45 0.82
C GLY A 146 -7.98 -11.38 -0.29
N ARG A 147 -8.15 -10.82 -1.48
CA ARG A 147 -8.31 -11.60 -2.71
C ARG A 147 -6.92 -11.96 -3.23
N TYR A 148 -6.62 -13.25 -3.24
CA TYR A 148 -5.29 -13.75 -3.54
C TYR A 148 -5.10 -14.08 -5.02
N GLY A 149 -6.15 -14.54 -5.68
CA GLY A 149 -6.21 -14.87 -7.10
C GLY A 149 -7.59 -14.62 -7.69
N GLY A 150 -7.91 -15.23 -8.80
CA GLY A 150 -9.19 -15.09 -9.49
C GLY A 150 -10.38 -15.36 -8.58
N GLU A 151 -10.48 -16.58 -8.06
CA GLU A 151 -11.54 -17.09 -7.17
C GLU A 151 -11.00 -17.48 -5.79
N GLU A 152 -9.74 -17.13 -5.50
CA GLU A 152 -9.01 -17.49 -4.30
C GLU A 152 -8.95 -16.32 -3.32
N PHE A 153 -9.15 -16.63 -2.03
CA PHE A 153 -9.09 -15.63 -0.96
C PHE A 153 -8.24 -16.19 0.19
N VAL A 154 -7.56 -15.31 0.90
CA VAL A 154 -6.75 -15.66 2.07
C VAL A 154 -7.13 -14.76 3.24
N ALA A 155 -7.25 -15.34 4.43
CA ALA A 155 -7.45 -14.59 5.66
C ALA A 155 -6.41 -14.97 6.71
N ILE A 156 -6.04 -14.00 7.55
CA ILE A 156 -5.39 -14.23 8.83
C ILE A 156 -6.41 -13.94 9.92
N ILE A 157 -6.68 -14.96 10.74
CA ILE A 157 -7.66 -14.93 11.82
C ILE A 157 -6.94 -15.11 13.14
N HIS A 158 -6.96 -14.08 13.97
CA HIS A 158 -6.40 -14.12 15.33
C HIS A 158 -7.37 -14.84 16.27
N PHE A 159 -6.82 -15.63 17.15
CA PHE A 159 -7.59 -16.35 18.16
C PHE A 159 -6.79 -16.55 19.44
N ASN A 160 -7.48 -16.56 20.57
CA ASN A 160 -6.92 -16.94 21.86
C ASN A 160 -7.23 -18.40 22.18
N LEU A 161 -8.38 -18.88 21.73
CA LEU A 161 -8.85 -20.24 21.97
C LEU A 161 -9.29 -20.88 20.64
N ASN A 162 -8.93 -22.12 20.42
CA ASN A 162 -9.28 -22.85 19.19
C ASN A 162 -10.80 -22.86 18.90
N ARG A 163 -11.65 -22.79 19.91
CA ARG A 163 -13.11 -22.68 19.73
C ARG A 163 -13.53 -21.41 18.99
N GLU A 164 -12.79 -20.30 19.12
CA GLU A 164 -13.10 -19.04 18.44
C GLU A 164 -12.87 -19.19 16.94
N LEU A 165 -11.72 -19.78 16.56
CA LEU A 165 -11.43 -20.11 15.17
C LEU A 165 -12.50 -21.05 14.59
N LEU A 166 -12.86 -22.12 15.30
CA LEU A 166 -13.90 -23.06 14.84
C LEU A 166 -15.26 -22.37 14.69
N GLN A 167 -15.64 -21.47 15.59
CA GLN A 167 -16.88 -20.71 15.48
C GLN A 167 -16.87 -19.78 14.25
N PHE A 168 -15.75 -19.10 13.98
CA PHE A 168 -15.57 -18.30 12.77
C PHE A 168 -15.77 -19.15 11.51
N LEU A 169 -15.06 -20.29 11.41
CA LEU A 169 -15.12 -21.17 10.25
C LEU A 169 -16.53 -21.72 10.02
N LYS A 170 -17.21 -22.20 11.06
CA LYS A 170 -18.59 -22.69 10.98
C LYS A 170 -19.55 -21.58 10.54
N ARG A 171 -19.39 -20.38 11.09
CA ARG A 171 -20.21 -19.21 10.72
C ARG A 171 -20.10 -18.90 9.23
N ILE A 172 -18.86 -18.80 8.69
CA ILE A 172 -18.65 -18.57 7.25
C ILE A 172 -19.32 -19.67 6.42
N LYS A 173 -19.10 -20.93 6.80
CA LYS A 173 -19.68 -22.08 6.12
C LYS A 173 -21.20 -21.98 6.04
N THR A 174 -21.85 -21.73 7.19
CA THR A 174 -23.31 -21.58 7.29
C THR A 174 -23.80 -20.41 6.45
N ILE A 175 -23.19 -19.23 6.58
CA ILE A 175 -23.59 -18.05 5.84
C ILE A 175 -23.54 -18.29 4.33
N VAL A 176 -22.46 -18.89 3.82
CA VAL A 176 -22.32 -19.14 2.37
C VAL A 176 -23.27 -20.21 1.89
N THR A 177 -23.48 -21.27 2.67
CA THR A 177 -24.34 -22.42 2.28
C THR A 177 -25.84 -22.07 2.34
N GLU A 178 -26.25 -21.28 3.35
CA GLU A 178 -27.65 -20.93 3.56
C GLU A 178 -28.08 -19.66 2.79
N ASN A 179 -27.16 -18.73 2.52
CA ASN A 179 -27.46 -17.54 1.74
C ASN A 179 -27.47 -17.87 0.24
N SER A 180 -28.58 -17.57 -0.41
CA SER A 180 -28.68 -17.65 -1.86
C SER A 180 -28.00 -16.44 -2.48
N PHE A 181 -27.00 -16.67 -3.30
CA PHE A 181 -26.43 -15.64 -4.16
C PHE A 181 -27.48 -15.32 -5.24
N LEU A 182 -27.93 -14.06 -5.30
CA LEU A 182 -28.96 -13.63 -6.23
C LEU A 182 -28.34 -12.95 -7.44
N TYR A 183 -28.70 -13.43 -8.64
CA TYR A 183 -28.34 -12.80 -9.90
C TYR A 183 -29.55 -12.76 -10.83
N LYS A 184 -29.97 -11.56 -11.28
CA LYS A 184 -31.15 -11.35 -12.15
C LYS A 184 -32.41 -12.09 -11.67
N GLY A 185 -32.64 -12.13 -10.35
CA GLY A 185 -33.78 -12.82 -9.72
C GLY A 185 -33.62 -14.32 -9.56
N GLN A 186 -32.53 -14.93 -10.04
CA GLN A 186 -32.23 -16.34 -9.88
C GLN A 186 -31.32 -16.59 -8.67
N LYS A 187 -31.58 -17.68 -7.95
CA LYS A 187 -30.74 -18.14 -6.84
C LYS A 187 -29.61 -18.99 -7.38
N ILE A 188 -28.38 -18.53 -7.20
CA ILE A 188 -27.17 -19.29 -7.57
C ILE A 188 -26.67 -20.02 -6.33
N LYS A 189 -26.51 -21.33 -6.44
CA LYS A 189 -25.90 -22.15 -5.38
C LYS A 189 -24.39 -22.03 -5.47
N VAL A 190 -23.78 -21.47 -4.43
CA VAL A 190 -22.33 -21.30 -4.32
C VAL A 190 -21.84 -22.09 -3.12
N THR A 191 -20.76 -22.82 -3.28
CA THR A 191 -20.02 -23.45 -2.19
C THR A 191 -18.56 -23.08 -2.28
N PHE A 192 -17.82 -23.30 -1.23
CA PHE A 192 -16.38 -23.09 -1.19
C PHE A 192 -15.68 -24.21 -0.45
N SER A 193 -14.42 -24.43 -0.81
CA SER A 193 -13.48 -25.25 -0.06
C SER A 193 -12.47 -24.35 0.63
N ALA A 194 -11.95 -24.78 1.79
CA ALA A 194 -10.90 -24.05 2.48
C ALA A 194 -9.92 -24.98 3.20
N GLY A 195 -8.68 -24.53 3.34
CA GLY A 195 -7.67 -25.14 4.19
C GLY A 195 -7.25 -24.18 5.30
N VAL A 196 -6.99 -24.74 6.49
CA VAL A 196 -6.68 -23.97 7.70
C VAL A 196 -5.41 -24.48 8.34
N ALA A 197 -4.41 -23.62 8.48
CA ALA A 197 -3.15 -23.92 9.14
C ALA A 197 -2.86 -22.89 10.25
N LEU A 198 -2.29 -23.37 11.39
CA LEU A 198 -1.97 -22.55 12.56
C LEU A 198 -0.53 -22.06 12.47
N ARG A 199 -0.31 -20.76 12.63
CA ARG A 199 1.05 -20.19 12.56
C ARG A 199 2.01 -20.81 13.58
N GLY A 200 1.53 -21.14 14.76
CA GLY A 200 2.33 -21.76 15.81
C GLY A 200 2.88 -23.16 15.48
N SER A 201 2.38 -23.80 14.44
CA SER A 201 2.85 -25.12 13.97
C SER A 201 4.00 -25.06 12.96
N TYR A 202 4.37 -23.87 12.47
CA TYR A 202 5.35 -23.68 11.38
C TYR A 202 6.32 -22.55 11.70
N ASP A 203 7.49 -22.58 11.03
CA ASP A 203 8.58 -21.64 11.27
C ASP A 203 8.33 -20.24 10.65
N SER A 204 7.48 -20.15 9.62
CA SER A 204 7.17 -18.89 8.92
C SER A 204 5.72 -18.83 8.43
N TYR A 205 5.28 -17.63 8.09
CA TYR A 205 4.00 -17.41 7.41
C TYR A 205 3.93 -18.18 6.09
N GLU A 206 4.99 -18.18 5.30
CA GLU A 206 5.04 -18.84 3.99
C GLU A 206 4.79 -20.35 4.13
N ASN A 207 5.43 -20.99 5.11
CA ASN A 207 5.20 -22.41 5.41
C ASN A 207 3.78 -22.68 5.90
N THR A 208 3.22 -21.76 6.70
CA THR A 208 1.83 -21.82 7.16
C THR A 208 0.85 -21.68 5.99
N LEU A 209 1.09 -20.72 5.08
CA LEU A 209 0.28 -20.51 3.89
C LEU A 209 0.32 -21.73 2.97
N GLN A 210 1.51 -22.28 2.72
CA GLN A 210 1.68 -23.48 1.90
C GLN A 210 0.90 -24.67 2.49
N LYS A 211 0.91 -24.81 3.81
CA LYS A 211 0.12 -25.87 4.46
C LYS A 211 -1.38 -25.64 4.32
N ALA A 212 -1.85 -24.39 4.47
CA ALA A 212 -3.25 -24.06 4.25
C ALA A 212 -3.68 -24.36 2.80
N ASP A 213 -2.83 -24.07 1.81
CA ASP A 213 -3.08 -24.42 0.40
C ASP A 213 -3.16 -25.94 0.18
N MET A 214 -2.25 -26.72 0.77
CA MET A 214 -2.32 -28.20 0.71
C MET A 214 -3.63 -28.74 1.33
N LEU A 215 -4.09 -28.15 2.42
CA LEU A 215 -5.35 -28.57 3.07
C LEU A 215 -6.57 -28.15 2.25
N LEU A 216 -6.52 -27.00 1.58
CA LEU A 216 -7.53 -26.60 0.58
C LEU A 216 -7.60 -27.61 -0.56
N TYR A 217 -6.44 -28.02 -1.09
CA TYR A 217 -6.40 -29.04 -2.11
C TYR A 217 -7.05 -30.37 -1.64
N GLN A 218 -6.75 -30.81 -0.42
CA GLN A 218 -7.40 -31.98 0.18
C GLN A 218 -8.92 -31.80 0.30
N ALA A 219 -9.39 -30.62 0.72
CA ALA A 219 -10.82 -30.32 0.78
C ALA A 219 -11.49 -30.46 -0.59
N LYS A 220 -10.83 -30.01 -1.67
CA LYS A 220 -11.31 -30.16 -3.05
C LYS A 220 -11.36 -31.62 -3.50
N GLU A 221 -10.30 -32.40 -3.22
CA GLU A 221 -10.25 -33.85 -3.56
C GLU A 221 -11.28 -34.65 -2.78
N ASN A 222 -11.51 -34.33 -1.50
CA ASN A 222 -12.47 -35.02 -0.65
C ASN A 222 -13.95 -34.68 -0.93
N GLY A 223 -14.25 -34.05 -2.06
CA GLY A 223 -15.62 -33.78 -2.53
C GLY A 223 -16.10 -32.36 -2.36
N ARG A 224 -15.20 -31.41 -2.08
CA ARG A 224 -15.47 -29.96 -2.00
C ARG A 224 -16.49 -29.59 -0.91
N ASN A 225 -16.87 -28.30 -0.91
CA ASN A 225 -17.82 -27.74 0.07
C ASN A 225 -17.45 -28.08 1.51
N LYS A 226 -16.18 -27.93 1.89
CA LYS A 226 -15.66 -28.25 3.23
C LYS A 226 -14.45 -27.42 3.59
N ILE A 227 -14.17 -27.34 4.87
CA ILE A 227 -13.01 -26.69 5.44
C ILE A 227 -12.18 -27.76 6.13
N THR A 228 -10.94 -27.98 5.67
CA THR A 228 -10.02 -28.98 6.24
C THR A 228 -9.01 -28.32 7.15
N LEU A 229 -8.89 -28.81 8.38
CA LEU A 229 -7.93 -28.37 9.38
C LEU A 229 -6.73 -29.33 9.48
N GLU A 230 -5.62 -28.87 10.06
CA GLU A 230 -4.39 -29.67 10.23
C GLU A 230 -4.56 -30.99 10.98
N ASN A 231 -5.47 -31.04 11.92
CA ASN A 231 -5.79 -32.27 12.70
C ASN A 231 -6.68 -33.24 11.95
N GLY A 232 -6.92 -33.02 10.67
CA GLY A 232 -7.81 -33.86 9.84
C GLY A 232 -9.30 -33.61 10.07
N MET A 233 -9.69 -32.67 10.92
CA MET A 233 -11.10 -32.29 11.09
C MET A 233 -11.60 -31.59 9.81
N GLU A 234 -12.81 -31.98 9.39
CA GLU A 234 -13.54 -31.34 8.30
C GLU A 234 -14.81 -30.65 8.84
N ILE A 235 -15.13 -29.48 8.35
CA ILE A 235 -16.32 -28.68 8.66
C ILE A 235 -17.18 -28.51 7.41
#